data_e06e0612fe6aa992492ecf8e39f44d64
#
_entry.id   e06e0612fe6aa992492ecf8e39f44d64
#
_cell.length_a   1.000
_cell.length_b   1.000
_cell.length_c   1.000
_cell.angle_alpha   90.00
_cell.angle_beta   90.00
_cell.angle_gamma   90.00
#
_symmetry.space_group_name_H-M   'P 1'
#
loop_
_entity.id
_entity.type
_entity.pdbx_description
1 polymer ?
#
loop_
_entity_poly.entity_id
_entity_poly.type
_entity_poly.pdbx_seq_one_letter_code
_entity_poly.pdbx_strand_id
1 'polypeptide(L)'
;RTLFIACISLCAPLALADYSEHPEAAAFVDTMVSKHSFEREEIVGWLSYAKHQSSIVKAMSRPAEKVKPWFEYRKHFISDLRIDRGLQFWRENRETLERAEQEFGVDPAIIVSIIGVETNYGRNTGSYKVIDALTTLAFDYYTYTEKRESRKKFFTIQFEHLFLLAREQNQDPLELKGSYAGAMGWGQFMPNSYRNYAVDF
;
A
#
# COMPACT_ATOMS: atom_id res chain seq x y z
N ARG A 1 61.93 7.85 14.91
CA ARG A 1 60.65 8.54 15.18
C ARG A 1 59.63 7.93 14.21
N THR A 2 58.85 7.00 14.70
CA THR A 2 57.80 6.29 13.92
C THR A 2 56.48 7.02 14.20
N LEU A 3 55.90 7.59 13.16
CA LEU A 3 54.61 8.27 13.23
C LEU A 3 53.48 7.19 13.13
N PHE A 4 52.73 6.98 14.20
CA PHE A 4 51.51 6.20 14.18
C PHE A 4 50.35 7.10 13.70
N ILE A 5 49.84 6.84 12.50
CA ILE A 5 48.61 7.45 12.01
C ILE A 5 47.46 6.57 12.50
N ALA A 6 46.72 7.06 13.49
CA ALA A 6 45.48 6.44 13.94
C ALA A 6 44.39 6.77 12.92
N CYS A 7 43.97 5.77 12.13
CA CYS A 7 42.74 5.84 11.34
C CYS A 7 41.53 5.78 12.27
N ILE A 8 40.92 6.92 12.53
CA ILE A 8 39.61 6.99 13.18
C ILE A 8 38.57 6.64 12.09
N SER A 9 38.11 5.41 12.13
CA SER A 9 36.97 4.96 11.31
C SER A 9 35.71 5.64 11.83
N LEU A 10 35.27 6.69 11.15
CA LEU A 10 33.95 7.31 11.39
C LEU A 10 32.90 6.27 10.92
N CYS A 11 32.41 5.46 11.84
CA CYS A 11 31.21 4.66 11.63
C CYS A 11 30.04 5.66 11.68
N ALA A 12 29.61 6.19 10.53
CA ALA A 12 28.37 6.93 10.45
C ALA A 12 27.24 5.97 10.85
N PRO A 13 26.39 6.30 11.84
CA PRO A 13 25.22 5.50 12.09
C PRO A 13 24.39 5.47 10.82
N LEU A 14 24.03 4.28 10.34
CA LEU A 14 22.94 4.09 9.39
C LEU A 14 21.70 4.69 10.10
N ALA A 15 21.37 5.91 9.76
CA ALA A 15 20.12 6.53 10.19
C ALA A 15 19.01 5.61 9.64
N LEU A 16 18.41 4.81 10.50
CA LEU A 16 17.09 4.26 10.28
C LEU A 16 16.23 5.50 10.03
N ALA A 17 15.68 5.61 8.83
CA ALA A 17 14.89 6.78 8.48
C ALA A 17 13.68 6.83 9.40
N ASP A 18 13.79 7.66 10.42
CA ASP A 18 12.71 8.01 11.34
C ASP A 18 11.91 9.12 10.65
N TYR A 19 10.74 8.74 10.15
CA TYR A 19 9.89 9.70 9.45
C TYR A 19 9.25 10.73 10.37
N SER A 20 9.33 10.59 11.68
CA SER A 20 8.82 11.61 12.62
C SER A 20 9.60 12.93 12.50
N GLU A 21 10.89 12.86 12.12
CA GLU A 21 11.76 14.00 11.91
C GLU A 21 11.77 14.52 10.45
N HIS A 22 10.98 13.92 9.56
CA HIS A 22 10.91 14.36 8.17
C HIS A 22 10.29 15.77 8.07
N PRO A 23 10.81 16.68 7.20
CA PRO A 23 10.31 18.05 7.09
C PRO A 23 8.78 18.17 6.86
N GLU A 24 8.19 17.20 6.19
CA GLU A 24 6.74 17.17 5.92
C GLU A 24 5.92 16.51 7.03
N ALA A 25 6.56 15.84 7.99
CA ALA A 25 5.88 15.13 9.06
C ALA A 25 5.06 16.07 9.95
N ALA A 26 5.63 17.21 10.33
CA ALA A 26 4.95 18.16 11.21
C ALA A 26 3.61 18.62 10.64
N ALA A 27 3.58 19.01 9.36
CA ALA A 27 2.35 19.44 8.68
C ALA A 27 1.31 18.32 8.57
N PHE A 28 1.78 17.09 8.33
CA PHE A 28 0.92 15.91 8.30
C PHE A 28 0.34 15.61 9.68
N VAL A 29 1.16 15.61 10.73
CA VAL A 29 0.73 15.41 12.13
C VAL A 29 -0.29 16.48 12.53
N ASP A 30 -0.03 17.76 12.20
CA ASP A 30 -0.97 18.86 12.48
C ASP A 30 -2.33 18.65 11.78
N THR A 31 -2.33 18.12 10.56
CA THR A 31 -3.55 17.75 9.85
C THR A 31 -4.29 16.62 10.56
N MET A 32 -3.60 15.57 10.97
CA MET A 32 -4.21 14.42 11.67
C MET A 32 -4.83 14.83 13.01
N VAL A 33 -4.16 15.70 13.75
CA VAL A 33 -4.68 16.23 15.02
C VAL A 33 -5.87 17.16 14.78
N SER A 34 -5.73 18.19 13.93
CA SER A 34 -6.74 19.23 13.78
C SER A 34 -8.00 18.77 13.03
N LYS A 35 -7.83 17.94 12.01
CA LYS A 35 -8.91 17.49 11.13
C LYS A 35 -9.56 16.19 11.60
N HIS A 36 -8.77 15.31 12.21
CA HIS A 36 -9.19 13.94 12.50
C HIS A 36 -9.16 13.57 14.00
N SER A 37 -8.75 14.51 14.86
CA SER A 37 -8.73 14.32 16.32
C SER A 37 -7.91 13.10 16.76
N PHE A 38 -6.74 12.92 16.14
CA PHE A 38 -5.74 11.98 16.63
C PHE A 38 -4.87 12.63 17.69
N GLU A 39 -4.36 11.85 18.63
CA GLU A 39 -3.33 12.32 19.54
C GLU A 39 -2.00 12.48 18.78
N ARG A 40 -1.29 13.58 19.03
CA ARG A 40 -0.03 13.91 18.35
C ARG A 40 1.01 12.81 18.54
N GLU A 41 1.15 12.36 19.78
CA GLU A 41 2.11 11.34 20.20
C GLU A 41 1.87 9.99 19.50
N GLU A 42 0.61 9.68 19.20
CA GLU A 42 0.22 8.47 18.49
C GLU A 42 0.73 8.49 17.04
N ILE A 43 0.45 9.59 16.30
CA ILE A 43 0.91 9.73 14.91
C ILE A 43 2.44 9.79 14.84
N VAL A 44 3.08 10.57 15.71
CA VAL A 44 4.55 10.65 15.79
C VAL A 44 5.14 9.27 16.10
N GLY A 45 4.54 8.54 17.04
CA GLY A 45 4.95 7.17 17.37
C GLY A 45 4.93 6.24 16.15
N TRP A 46 3.85 6.23 15.38
CA TRP A 46 3.78 5.41 14.16
C TRP A 46 4.78 5.85 13.09
N LEU A 47 4.97 7.16 12.90
CA LEU A 47 5.95 7.69 11.96
C LEU A 47 7.39 7.30 12.32
N SER A 48 7.72 7.20 13.61
CA SER A 48 9.05 6.79 14.04
C SER A 48 9.40 5.33 13.69
N TYR A 49 8.38 4.48 13.51
CA TYR A 49 8.56 3.09 13.06
C TYR A 49 8.51 2.92 11.54
N ALA A 50 8.00 3.91 10.80
CA ALA A 50 7.91 3.86 9.34
C ALA A 50 9.30 3.94 8.70
N LYS A 51 9.53 3.14 7.63
CA LYS A 51 10.83 3.01 6.99
C LYS A 51 10.77 3.41 5.52
N HIS A 52 11.75 4.19 5.11
CA HIS A 52 11.95 4.49 3.69
C HIS A 52 12.23 3.20 2.90
N GLN A 53 11.51 3.00 1.81
CA GLN A 53 11.59 1.82 0.96
C GLN A 53 12.17 2.18 -0.42
N SER A 54 13.49 2.12 -0.57
CA SER A 54 14.15 2.38 -1.86
C SER A 54 13.70 1.45 -2.99
N SER A 55 13.25 0.24 -2.65
CA SER A 55 12.64 -0.71 -3.60
C SER A 55 11.33 -0.16 -4.20
N ILE A 56 10.54 0.56 -3.42
CA ILE A 56 9.30 1.23 -3.87
C ILE A 56 9.65 2.35 -4.85
N VAL A 57 10.59 3.21 -4.48
CA VAL A 57 11.09 4.28 -5.36
C VAL A 57 11.56 3.69 -6.69
N LYS A 58 12.36 2.62 -6.64
CA LYS A 58 12.84 1.92 -7.84
C LYS A 58 11.69 1.30 -8.66
N ALA A 59 10.68 0.73 -8.03
CA ALA A 59 9.53 0.15 -8.72
C ALA A 59 8.70 1.23 -9.43
N MET A 60 8.45 2.34 -8.74
CA MET A 60 7.70 3.48 -9.28
C MET A 60 8.44 4.23 -10.39
N SER A 61 9.79 4.20 -10.39
CA SER A 61 10.64 4.85 -11.40
C SER A 61 10.76 4.05 -12.70
N ARG A 62 10.26 2.81 -12.73
CA ARG A 62 10.33 2.02 -13.97
C ARG A 62 9.45 2.65 -15.04
N PRO A 63 9.94 2.72 -16.29
CA PRO A 63 9.11 3.16 -17.42
C PRO A 63 7.85 2.28 -17.48
N ALA A 64 6.74 2.88 -17.87
CA ALA A 64 5.52 2.11 -18.15
C ALA A 64 5.87 0.97 -19.12
N GLU A 65 5.36 -0.22 -18.83
CA GLU A 65 5.58 -1.38 -19.70
C GLU A 65 5.12 -1.05 -21.12
N LYS A 66 5.85 -1.62 -22.11
CA LYS A 66 5.42 -1.49 -23.50
C LYS A 66 3.98 -1.98 -23.65
N VAL A 67 3.17 -1.21 -24.35
CA VAL A 67 1.79 -1.61 -24.66
C VAL A 67 1.82 -2.95 -25.39
N LYS A 68 1.27 -3.97 -24.76
CA LYS A 68 1.12 -5.30 -25.34
C LYS A 68 -0.25 -5.39 -26.01
N PRO A 69 -0.38 -6.03 -27.20
CA PRO A 69 -1.69 -6.30 -27.76
C PRO A 69 -2.47 -7.26 -26.83
N TRP A 70 -3.80 -7.17 -26.86
CA TRP A 70 -4.67 -7.92 -25.96
C TRP A 70 -4.40 -9.43 -25.96
N PHE A 71 -4.14 -10.05 -27.10
CA PHE A 71 -3.89 -11.49 -27.20
C PHE A 71 -2.63 -11.96 -26.46
N GLU A 72 -1.65 -11.06 -26.25
CA GLU A 72 -0.47 -11.33 -25.42
C GLU A 72 -0.76 -10.99 -23.94
N TYR A 73 -1.40 -9.86 -23.70
CA TYR A 73 -1.66 -9.36 -22.35
C TYR A 73 -2.60 -10.31 -21.59
N ARG A 74 -3.66 -10.81 -22.22
CA ARG A 74 -4.61 -11.74 -21.60
C ARG A 74 -3.97 -13.02 -21.04
N LYS A 75 -2.86 -13.49 -21.62
CA LYS A 75 -2.17 -14.71 -21.18
C LYS A 75 -1.65 -14.61 -19.74
N HIS A 76 -1.47 -13.41 -19.20
CA HIS A 76 -1.09 -13.22 -17.81
C HIS A 76 -2.22 -13.55 -16.83
N PHE A 77 -3.46 -13.46 -17.29
CA PHE A 77 -4.66 -13.63 -16.46
C PHE A 77 -5.48 -14.89 -16.80
N ILE A 78 -5.42 -15.33 -18.04
CA ILE A 78 -6.22 -16.48 -18.53
C ILE A 78 -5.26 -17.62 -18.84
N SER A 79 -5.15 -18.56 -17.89
CA SER A 79 -4.45 -19.83 -18.02
C SER A 79 -5.23 -20.92 -17.29
N ASP A 80 -5.04 -22.17 -17.65
CA ASP A 80 -5.72 -23.31 -17.03
C ASP A 80 -5.55 -23.29 -15.51
N LEU A 81 -4.33 -23.07 -15.03
CA LEU A 81 -4.04 -22.96 -13.61
C LEU A 81 -4.83 -21.84 -12.91
N ARG A 82 -5.02 -20.68 -13.56
CA ARG A 82 -5.82 -19.59 -12.98
C ARG A 82 -7.30 -19.89 -13.01
N ILE A 83 -7.78 -20.54 -14.05
CA ILE A 83 -9.16 -21.01 -14.16
C ILE A 83 -9.46 -22.00 -13.03
N ASP A 84 -8.61 -23.01 -12.84
CA ASP A 84 -8.76 -24.00 -11.76
C ASP A 84 -8.77 -23.35 -10.37
N ARG A 85 -7.87 -22.40 -10.14
CA ARG A 85 -7.84 -21.62 -8.88
C ARG A 85 -9.10 -20.79 -8.69
N GLY A 86 -9.65 -20.21 -9.75
CA GLY A 86 -10.89 -19.46 -9.71
C GLY A 86 -12.09 -20.34 -9.36
N LEU A 87 -12.17 -21.52 -9.96
CA LEU A 87 -13.20 -22.51 -9.64
C LEU A 87 -13.08 -23.01 -8.20
N GLN A 88 -11.86 -23.23 -7.71
CA GLN A 88 -11.61 -23.59 -6.33
C GLN A 88 -12.07 -22.48 -5.38
N PHE A 89 -11.62 -21.23 -5.63
CA PHE A 89 -12.00 -20.06 -4.85
C PHE A 89 -13.52 -19.86 -4.80
N TRP A 90 -14.20 -20.02 -5.94
CA TRP A 90 -15.67 -19.93 -6.02
C TRP A 90 -16.35 -20.98 -5.12
N ARG A 91 -15.90 -22.24 -5.18
CA ARG A 91 -16.47 -23.30 -4.34
C ARG A 91 -16.25 -23.04 -2.85
N GLU A 92 -15.06 -22.59 -2.48
CA GLU A 92 -14.68 -22.31 -1.08
C GLU A 92 -15.44 -21.11 -0.49
N ASN A 93 -15.84 -20.14 -1.33
CA ASN A 93 -16.51 -18.91 -0.90
C ASN A 93 -17.96 -18.81 -1.41
N ARG A 94 -18.56 -19.95 -1.76
CA ARG A 94 -19.85 -19.98 -2.44
C ARG A 94 -20.94 -19.22 -1.69
N GLU A 95 -21.12 -19.48 -0.41
CA GLU A 95 -22.16 -18.87 0.42
C GLU A 95 -22.02 -17.33 0.48
N THR A 96 -20.78 -16.85 0.65
CA THR A 96 -20.50 -15.41 0.67
C THR A 96 -20.78 -14.77 -0.69
N LEU A 97 -20.41 -15.43 -1.78
CA LEU A 97 -20.65 -14.95 -3.13
C LEU A 97 -22.14 -14.89 -3.47
N GLU A 98 -22.91 -15.91 -3.09
CA GLU A 98 -24.38 -15.97 -3.27
C GLU A 98 -25.08 -14.88 -2.42
N ARG A 99 -24.61 -14.61 -1.20
CA ARG A 99 -25.10 -13.49 -0.38
C ARG A 99 -24.81 -12.15 -1.04
N ALA A 100 -23.59 -11.94 -1.53
CA ALA A 100 -23.20 -10.71 -2.22
C ALA A 100 -24.07 -10.46 -3.47
N GLU A 101 -24.37 -11.51 -4.25
CA GLU A 101 -25.27 -11.41 -5.39
C GLU A 101 -26.69 -11.00 -4.96
N GLN A 102 -27.23 -11.63 -3.92
CA GLN A 102 -28.57 -11.33 -3.42
C GLN A 102 -28.67 -9.90 -2.86
N GLU A 103 -27.66 -9.42 -2.17
CA GLU A 103 -27.69 -8.13 -1.48
C GLU A 103 -27.32 -6.96 -2.41
N PHE A 104 -26.31 -7.16 -3.27
CA PHE A 104 -25.75 -6.09 -4.10
C PHE A 104 -26.04 -6.26 -5.60
N GLY A 105 -26.61 -7.37 -6.03
CA GLY A 105 -26.92 -7.65 -7.44
C GLY A 105 -25.69 -7.83 -8.33
N VAL A 106 -24.53 -8.17 -7.75
CA VAL A 106 -23.28 -8.37 -8.49
C VAL A 106 -23.07 -9.87 -8.75
N ASP A 107 -22.98 -10.25 -10.02
CA ASP A 107 -22.72 -11.65 -10.42
C ASP A 107 -21.42 -12.16 -9.77
N PRO A 108 -21.46 -13.30 -9.08
CA PRO A 108 -20.31 -13.95 -8.48
C PRO A 108 -19.10 -14.10 -9.42
N ALA A 109 -19.34 -14.33 -10.72
CA ALA A 109 -18.26 -14.44 -11.71
C ALA A 109 -17.45 -13.14 -11.83
N ILE A 110 -18.09 -11.99 -11.66
CA ILE A 110 -17.40 -10.68 -11.68
C ILE A 110 -16.50 -10.54 -10.46
N ILE A 111 -17.03 -10.86 -9.26
CA ILE A 111 -16.28 -10.79 -8.00
C ILE A 111 -15.04 -11.71 -8.06
N VAL A 112 -15.25 -12.97 -8.44
CA VAL A 112 -14.18 -13.97 -8.56
C VAL A 112 -13.14 -13.54 -9.59
N SER A 113 -13.57 -12.98 -10.73
CA SER A 113 -12.65 -12.51 -11.79
C SER A 113 -11.79 -11.35 -11.32
N ILE A 114 -12.35 -10.36 -10.62
CA ILE A 114 -11.61 -9.22 -10.07
C ILE A 114 -10.57 -9.72 -9.07
N ILE A 115 -10.96 -10.53 -8.08
CA ILE A 115 -10.04 -11.08 -7.09
C ILE A 115 -8.95 -11.94 -7.77
N GLY A 116 -9.31 -12.65 -8.82
CA GLY A 116 -8.37 -13.42 -9.62
C GLY A 116 -7.33 -12.55 -10.32
N VAL A 117 -7.72 -11.42 -10.91
CA VAL A 117 -6.82 -10.47 -11.56
C VAL A 117 -5.93 -9.78 -10.54
N GLU A 118 -6.51 -9.24 -9.48
CA GLU A 118 -5.82 -8.41 -8.50
C GLU A 118 -4.79 -9.20 -7.67
N THR A 119 -5.19 -10.35 -7.15
CA THR A 119 -4.36 -11.06 -6.16
C THR A 119 -4.14 -12.54 -6.45
N ASN A 120 -4.55 -13.03 -7.63
CA ASN A 120 -4.51 -14.47 -7.90
C ASN A 120 -5.24 -15.26 -6.80
N TYR A 121 -6.46 -14.82 -6.49
CA TYR A 121 -7.34 -15.40 -5.46
C TYR A 121 -6.74 -15.34 -4.05
N GLY A 122 -6.28 -14.16 -3.65
CA GLY A 122 -5.71 -13.90 -2.32
C GLY A 122 -4.27 -14.39 -2.13
N ARG A 123 -3.63 -14.99 -3.14
CA ARG A 123 -2.27 -15.55 -3.04
C ARG A 123 -1.17 -14.49 -3.11
N ASN A 124 -1.48 -13.30 -3.62
CA ASN A 124 -0.53 -12.20 -3.79
C ASN A 124 -1.20 -10.87 -3.41
N THR A 125 -1.32 -10.62 -2.14
CA THR A 125 -1.90 -9.37 -1.59
C THR A 125 -0.87 -8.28 -1.33
N GLY A 126 0.42 -8.56 -1.62
CA GLY A 126 1.54 -7.68 -1.30
C GLY A 126 2.20 -8.02 0.04
N SER A 127 3.45 -7.60 0.18
CA SER A 127 4.29 -7.92 1.35
C SER A 127 4.90 -6.68 2.03
N TYR A 128 4.66 -5.48 1.48
CA TYR A 128 5.12 -4.25 2.09
C TYR A 128 4.24 -3.86 3.27
N LYS A 129 4.83 -3.31 4.32
CA LYS A 129 4.05 -2.56 5.30
C LYS A 129 3.44 -1.35 4.60
N VAL A 130 2.12 -1.18 4.72
CA VAL A 130 1.41 -0.11 4.00
C VAL A 130 1.86 1.25 4.49
N ILE A 131 2.17 1.37 5.78
CA ILE A 131 2.72 2.59 6.36
C ILE A 131 4.05 2.96 5.70
N ASP A 132 4.98 2.03 5.52
CA ASP A 132 6.26 2.27 4.84
C ASP A 132 6.06 2.72 3.39
N ALA A 133 5.15 2.04 2.69
CA ALA A 133 4.84 2.37 1.29
C ALA A 133 4.27 3.77 1.15
N LEU A 134 3.26 4.09 1.94
CA LEU A 134 2.58 5.38 1.84
C LEU A 134 3.43 6.54 2.36
N THR A 135 4.22 6.34 3.43
CA THR A 135 5.15 7.36 3.92
C THR A 135 6.21 7.68 2.87
N THR A 136 6.83 6.63 2.28
CA THR A 136 7.82 6.81 1.20
C THR A 136 7.22 7.58 0.01
N LEU A 137 5.99 7.25 -0.39
CA LEU A 137 5.35 7.86 -1.55
C LEU A 137 4.73 9.25 -1.25
N ALA A 138 4.33 9.51 -0.02
CA ALA A 138 3.78 10.80 0.39
C ALA A 138 4.89 11.84 0.63
N PHE A 139 5.98 11.45 1.27
CA PHE A 139 7.02 12.38 1.69
C PHE A 139 8.20 12.40 0.71
N ASP A 140 8.67 11.24 0.25
CA ASP A 140 9.86 11.10 -0.61
C ASP A 140 9.54 10.81 -2.08
N TYR A 141 8.41 11.30 -2.59
CA TYR A 141 8.05 11.03 -3.98
C TYR A 141 9.16 11.47 -4.95
N TYR A 142 9.69 10.52 -5.70
CA TYR A 142 10.98 10.57 -6.40
C TYR A 142 10.99 11.32 -7.74
N THR A 143 9.84 11.60 -8.37
CA THR A 143 9.81 12.18 -9.71
C THR A 143 9.86 13.70 -9.70
N TYR A 144 10.69 14.26 -10.59
CA TYR A 144 10.79 15.70 -10.82
C TYR A 144 9.90 16.18 -11.98
N THR A 145 8.82 15.46 -12.26
CA THR A 145 7.86 15.81 -13.32
C THR A 145 6.77 16.74 -12.78
N GLU A 146 6.06 17.43 -13.69
CA GLU A 146 4.89 18.26 -13.36
C GLU A 146 3.80 17.51 -12.56
N LYS A 147 3.77 16.19 -12.71
CA LYS A 147 2.82 15.31 -11.98
C LYS A 147 3.26 15.00 -10.55
N ARG A 148 4.46 15.40 -10.12
CA ARG A 148 4.99 15.07 -8.79
C ARG A 148 4.04 15.52 -7.68
N GLU A 149 3.65 16.77 -7.68
CA GLU A 149 2.83 17.35 -6.61
C GLU A 149 1.44 16.69 -6.53
N SER A 150 0.81 16.42 -7.68
CA SER A 150 -0.48 15.74 -7.69
C SER A 150 -0.37 14.30 -7.18
N ARG A 151 0.73 13.60 -7.47
CA ARG A 151 0.97 12.23 -6.98
C ARG A 151 1.31 12.21 -5.50
N LYS A 152 2.15 13.13 -5.01
CA LYS A 152 2.40 13.30 -3.57
C LYS A 152 1.10 13.55 -2.83
N LYS A 153 0.30 14.52 -3.29
CA LYS A 153 -1.01 14.80 -2.69
C LYS A 153 -1.92 13.57 -2.67
N PHE A 154 -1.95 12.81 -3.75
CA PHE A 154 -2.71 11.55 -3.79
C PHE A 154 -2.25 10.59 -2.69
N PHE A 155 -0.95 10.34 -2.55
CA PHE A 155 -0.43 9.43 -1.53
C PHE A 155 -0.56 9.97 -0.11
N THR A 156 -0.46 11.29 0.10
CA THR A 156 -0.75 11.91 1.41
C THR A 156 -2.19 11.66 1.83
N ILE A 157 -3.16 11.79 0.91
CA ILE A 157 -4.56 11.46 1.18
C ILE A 157 -4.72 9.97 1.53
N GLN A 158 -4.06 9.07 0.79
CA GLN A 158 -4.10 7.64 1.12
C GLN A 158 -3.51 7.37 2.51
N PHE A 159 -2.47 8.10 2.88
CA PHE A 159 -1.82 7.98 4.18
C PHE A 159 -2.72 8.47 5.33
N GLU A 160 -3.44 9.60 5.17
CA GLU A 160 -4.49 10.01 6.11
C GLU A 160 -5.53 8.89 6.29
N HIS A 161 -6.01 8.34 5.18
CA HIS A 161 -7.03 7.29 5.20
C HIS A 161 -6.54 5.95 5.79
N LEU A 162 -5.23 5.67 5.76
CA LEU A 162 -4.67 4.48 6.42
C LEU A 162 -4.90 4.54 7.92
N PHE A 163 -4.58 5.66 8.58
CA PHE A 163 -4.78 5.80 10.02
C PHE A 163 -6.25 5.83 10.41
N LEU A 164 -7.08 6.48 9.60
CA LEU A 164 -8.53 6.47 9.82
C LEU A 164 -9.10 5.06 9.72
N LEU A 165 -8.69 4.29 8.72
CA LEU A 165 -9.10 2.89 8.56
C LEU A 165 -8.63 2.02 9.73
N ALA A 166 -7.36 2.17 10.13
CA ALA A 166 -6.80 1.43 11.26
C ALA A 166 -7.58 1.70 12.55
N ARG A 167 -7.94 2.96 12.82
CA ARG A 167 -8.78 3.35 13.96
C ARG A 167 -10.19 2.78 13.87
N GLU A 168 -10.84 2.89 12.71
CA GLU A 168 -12.21 2.39 12.48
C GLU A 168 -12.32 0.88 12.66
N GLN A 169 -11.26 0.15 12.28
CA GLN A 169 -11.22 -1.31 12.38
C GLN A 169 -10.49 -1.82 13.63
N ASN A 170 -10.05 -0.92 14.52
CA ASN A 170 -9.26 -1.26 15.70
C ASN A 170 -8.03 -2.13 15.36
N GLN A 171 -7.30 -1.76 14.32
CA GLN A 171 -6.10 -2.45 13.84
C GLN A 171 -4.86 -1.58 14.06
N ASP A 172 -3.71 -2.22 14.25
CA ASP A 172 -2.42 -1.52 14.28
C ASP A 172 -1.98 -1.18 12.83
N PRO A 173 -1.82 0.12 12.47
CA PRO A 173 -1.36 0.50 11.14
C PRO A 173 0.04 -0.01 10.80
N LEU A 174 0.85 -0.38 11.80
CA LEU A 174 2.18 -0.96 11.61
C LEU A 174 2.14 -2.42 11.11
N GLU A 175 1.01 -3.10 11.25
CA GLU A 175 0.86 -4.52 10.86
C GLU A 175 0.17 -4.68 9.49
N LEU A 176 -0.45 -3.63 8.97
CA LEU A 176 -1.15 -3.69 7.68
C LEU A 176 -0.17 -3.89 6.52
N LYS A 177 -0.44 -4.91 5.71
CA LYS A 177 0.37 -5.27 4.55
C LYS A 177 -0.38 -5.06 3.25
N GLY A 178 0.38 -4.74 2.20
CA GLY A 178 -0.18 -4.49 0.88
C GLY A 178 0.88 -4.44 -0.22
N SER A 179 0.48 -3.88 -1.36
CA SER A 179 1.37 -3.66 -2.50
C SER A 179 2.40 -2.55 -2.23
N TYR A 180 3.38 -2.45 -3.11
CA TYR A 180 4.37 -1.36 -3.07
C TYR A 180 3.77 0.05 -3.21
N ALA A 181 2.52 0.16 -3.66
CA ALA A 181 1.78 1.41 -3.76
C ALA A 181 0.75 1.62 -2.64
N GLY A 182 0.66 0.69 -1.67
CA GLY A 182 -0.24 0.80 -0.53
C GLY A 182 -1.65 0.26 -0.76
N ALA A 183 -1.89 -0.49 -1.84
CA ALA A 183 -3.16 -1.19 -2.05
C ALA A 183 -3.22 -2.46 -1.20
N MET A 184 -4.40 -2.77 -0.62
CA MET A 184 -4.57 -3.79 0.42
C MET A 184 -5.65 -4.81 0.10
N GLY A 185 -5.54 -5.97 0.74
CA GLY A 185 -6.55 -7.01 0.74
C GLY A 185 -6.69 -7.74 -0.61
N TRP A 186 -7.72 -8.55 -0.73
CA TRP A 186 -7.95 -9.37 -1.93
C TRP A 186 -8.34 -8.54 -3.15
N GLY A 187 -9.06 -7.43 -2.95
CA GLY A 187 -9.48 -6.49 -4.00
C GLY A 187 -8.49 -5.38 -4.28
N GLN A 188 -7.32 -5.35 -3.62
CA GLN A 188 -6.28 -4.33 -3.80
C GLN A 188 -6.81 -2.90 -3.71
N PHE A 189 -7.64 -2.63 -2.72
CA PHE A 189 -8.15 -1.29 -2.46
C PHE A 189 -7.08 -0.39 -1.86
N MET A 190 -7.01 0.84 -2.35
CA MET A 190 -6.33 1.92 -1.65
C MET A 190 -7.09 2.27 -0.36
N PRO A 191 -6.43 2.78 0.69
CA PRO A 191 -7.10 3.05 1.97
C PRO A 191 -8.37 3.89 1.88
N ASN A 192 -8.40 4.95 1.05
CA ASN A 192 -9.62 5.74 0.87
C ASN A 192 -10.73 4.95 0.16
N SER A 193 -10.38 4.13 -0.82
CA SER A 193 -11.35 3.30 -1.53
C SER A 193 -11.91 2.22 -0.62
N TYR A 194 -11.07 1.63 0.22
CA TYR A 194 -11.51 0.66 1.21
C TYR A 194 -12.56 1.28 2.14
N ARG A 195 -12.28 2.45 2.73
CA ARG A 195 -13.22 3.13 3.63
C ARG A 195 -14.54 3.56 2.96
N ASN A 196 -14.50 3.89 1.66
CA ASN A 196 -15.68 4.40 0.96
C ASN A 196 -16.53 3.33 0.29
N TYR A 197 -15.94 2.19 -0.06
CA TYR A 197 -16.59 1.21 -0.93
C TYR A 197 -16.54 -0.22 -0.42
N ALA A 198 -15.66 -0.55 0.53
CA ALA A 198 -15.69 -1.89 1.10
C ALA A 198 -16.97 -2.05 1.94
N VAL A 199 -17.64 -3.15 1.77
CA VAL A 199 -18.82 -3.54 2.54
C VAL A 199 -18.52 -4.82 3.31
N ASP A 200 -19.04 -4.89 4.53
CA ASP A 200 -19.05 -6.08 5.36
C ASP A 200 -20.54 -6.43 5.65
N PHE A 201 -20.90 -7.70 5.51
CA PHE A 201 -22.29 -8.15 5.56
C PHE A 201 -22.44 -9.58 6.06
#